data_c17599df041018de355f7c1990b5ad89
#
_entry.id   c17599df041018de355f7c1990b5ad89
#
_cell.length_a   1.000
_cell.length_b   1.000
_cell.length_c   1.000
_cell.angle_alpha   90.00
_cell.angle_beta   90.00
_cell.angle_gamma   90.00
#
_symmetry.space_group_name_H-M   'P 1'
#
loop_
_entity.id
_entity.type
_entity.pdbx_description
1 polymer ?
#
loop_
_entity_poly.entity_id
_entity_poly.type
_entity_poly.pdbx_seq_one_letter_code
_entity_poly.pdbx_strand_id
1 'polypeptide(L)'
;EENAPEGCTKRCLDGCKVKATCPYDAESIYLDSERIGARNGNTRWPLDVVTEIPTPESVEEALKTGPYGRCVYHCDNDVVDHQVVNLNMTDGSTMSFSMNGHTADFARHAQFCGTKGEMNVTMGSWDVEDDFIETTLFGAKLKTELIPASELSDDFSGHGGGDIVMVEEFVDILLGNREESPSITSLEKSVESHYCALAAEESRLHGGAVIELDDIRQKGSM
;
A
#
# COMPACT_ATOMS: atom_id res chain seq x y z
N GLU A 1 2.74 4.23 -23.85
CA GLU A 1 2.45 5.25 -24.88
C GLU A 1 1.24 4.86 -25.76
N GLU A 2 1.00 3.58 -26.01
CA GLU A 2 -0.11 3.12 -26.90
C GLU A 2 -1.51 3.54 -26.39
N ASN A 3 -1.67 3.73 -25.09
CA ASN A 3 -2.95 4.12 -24.46
C ASN A 3 -3.04 5.62 -24.16
N ALA A 4 -2.07 6.43 -24.58
CA ALA A 4 -2.10 7.86 -24.34
C ALA A 4 -3.20 8.54 -25.16
N PRO A 5 -4.11 9.32 -24.54
CA PRO A 5 -5.11 10.08 -25.26
C PRO A 5 -4.47 11.06 -26.25
N GLU A 6 -5.12 11.28 -27.41
CA GLU A 6 -4.64 12.22 -28.40
C GLU A 6 -4.56 13.65 -27.83
N GLY A 7 -3.39 14.27 -27.94
CA GLY A 7 -3.11 15.60 -27.40
C GLY A 7 -2.56 15.61 -25.97
N CYS A 8 -2.28 14.44 -25.42
CA CYS A 8 -1.53 14.28 -24.19
C CYS A 8 -0.09 14.79 -24.35
N THR A 9 0.44 15.48 -23.37
CA THR A 9 1.83 15.94 -23.31
C THR A 9 2.65 15.09 -22.33
N LYS A 10 3.97 15.21 -22.36
CA LYS A 10 4.86 14.45 -21.44
C LYS A 10 4.70 14.88 -19.97
N ARG A 11 4.18 16.07 -19.72
CA ARG A 11 3.89 16.61 -18.39
C ARG A 11 2.52 17.28 -18.40
N CYS A 12 1.79 17.19 -17.30
CA CYS A 12 0.43 17.74 -17.20
C CYS A 12 0.39 19.26 -17.40
N LEU A 13 1.42 19.99 -16.95
CA LEU A 13 1.50 21.45 -17.04
C LEU A 13 2.06 21.99 -18.37
N ASP A 14 2.43 21.14 -19.33
CA ASP A 14 2.98 21.53 -20.63
C ASP A 14 1.88 21.79 -21.70
N GLY A 15 0.72 22.25 -21.27
CA GLY A 15 -0.39 22.54 -22.20
C GLY A 15 -1.12 21.30 -22.70
N CYS A 16 -1.28 20.28 -21.87
CA CYS A 16 -2.02 19.08 -22.17
C CYS A 16 -3.47 19.39 -22.58
N LYS A 17 -3.87 18.95 -23.79
CA LYS A 17 -5.20 19.25 -24.36
C LYS A 17 -6.32 18.44 -23.71
N VAL A 18 -6.00 17.33 -23.08
CA VAL A 18 -6.98 16.43 -22.44
C VAL A 18 -7.09 16.67 -20.94
N LYS A 19 -6.41 17.67 -20.40
CA LYS A 19 -6.37 18.01 -18.98
C LYS A 19 -7.75 18.00 -18.32
N ALA A 20 -8.74 18.66 -18.93
CA ALA A 20 -10.08 18.82 -18.35
C ALA A 20 -10.86 17.52 -18.16
N THR A 21 -10.45 16.43 -18.81
CA THR A 21 -11.12 15.12 -18.75
C THR A 21 -10.20 14.01 -18.26
N CYS A 22 -8.94 14.33 -17.96
CA CYS A 22 -7.95 13.36 -17.53
C CYS A 22 -8.11 13.08 -16.02
N PRO A 23 -8.39 11.83 -15.61
CA PRO A 23 -8.49 11.50 -14.19
C PRO A 23 -7.14 11.53 -13.47
N TYR A 24 -6.04 11.59 -14.22
CA TYR A 24 -4.67 11.63 -13.70
C TYR A 24 -4.00 13.00 -13.87
N ASP A 25 -4.79 14.06 -14.08
CA ASP A 25 -4.19 15.40 -14.17
C ASP A 25 -3.55 15.82 -12.84
N ALA A 26 -2.23 16.01 -12.87
CA ALA A 26 -1.45 16.29 -11.68
C ALA A 26 -1.84 17.62 -10.99
N GLU A 27 -2.29 18.64 -11.75
CA GLU A 27 -2.76 19.87 -11.15
C GLU A 27 -4.07 19.66 -10.40
N SER A 28 -5.02 18.95 -11.00
CA SER A 28 -6.28 18.60 -10.36
C SER A 28 -6.07 17.77 -9.09
N ILE A 29 -5.11 16.86 -9.09
CA ILE A 29 -4.81 15.99 -7.95
C ILE A 29 -4.07 16.75 -6.85
N TYR A 30 -2.92 17.34 -7.16
CA TYR A 30 -2.01 17.88 -6.13
C TYR A 30 -2.28 19.34 -5.77
N LEU A 31 -2.96 20.13 -6.63
CA LEU A 31 -3.29 21.52 -6.34
C LEU A 31 -4.77 21.73 -6.01
N ASP A 32 -5.69 21.16 -6.81
CA ASP A 32 -7.12 21.54 -6.75
C ASP A 32 -7.99 20.54 -5.97
N SER A 33 -7.52 19.33 -5.69
CA SER A 33 -8.30 18.33 -4.96
C SER A 33 -8.81 18.88 -3.62
N GLU A 34 -10.09 18.77 -3.36
CA GLU A 34 -10.70 19.18 -2.09
C GLU A 34 -10.09 18.43 -0.88
N ARG A 35 -9.61 17.21 -1.10
CA ARG A 35 -9.13 16.33 -0.05
C ARG A 35 -7.63 16.46 0.20
N ILE A 36 -6.84 16.54 -0.87
CA ILE A 36 -5.37 16.46 -0.80
C ILE A 36 -4.65 17.63 -1.48
N GLY A 37 -5.37 18.59 -2.04
CA GLY A 37 -4.79 19.67 -2.83
C GLY A 37 -4.17 20.79 -1.99
N ALA A 38 -3.04 21.33 -2.47
CA ALA A 38 -2.34 22.43 -1.80
C ALA A 38 -3.16 23.72 -1.73
N ARG A 39 -3.98 24.03 -2.75
CA ARG A 39 -4.85 25.21 -2.78
C ARG A 39 -5.99 25.12 -1.77
N ASN A 40 -6.31 23.92 -1.28
CA ASN A 40 -7.29 23.68 -0.22
C ASN A 40 -6.66 23.53 1.17
N GLY A 41 -5.37 23.88 1.31
CA GLY A 41 -4.67 23.98 2.58
C GLY A 41 -4.03 22.69 3.06
N ASN A 42 -4.00 21.63 2.26
CA ASN A 42 -3.23 20.45 2.63
C ASN A 42 -1.72 20.75 2.55
N THR A 43 -1.00 20.37 3.60
CA THR A 43 0.46 20.48 3.70
C THR A 43 1.12 19.17 4.12
N ARG A 44 0.34 18.08 4.18
CA ARG A 44 0.77 16.74 4.57
C ARG A 44 0.72 15.81 3.38
N TRP A 45 0.85 14.53 3.64
CA TRP A 45 0.74 13.50 2.61
C TRP A 45 -0.49 13.71 1.70
N PRO A 46 -0.33 13.60 0.36
CA PRO A 46 0.90 13.23 -0.37
C PRO A 46 1.80 14.42 -0.75
N LEU A 47 1.51 15.65 -0.35
CA LEU A 47 2.23 16.84 -0.82
C LEU A 47 3.63 16.97 -0.24
N ASP A 48 3.85 16.53 1.00
CA ASP A 48 5.15 16.49 1.66
C ASP A 48 6.14 15.48 1.01
N VAL A 49 5.63 14.59 0.15
CA VAL A 49 6.46 13.74 -0.73
C VAL A 49 6.77 14.44 -2.05
N VAL A 50 5.88 15.32 -2.50
CA VAL A 50 6.08 16.10 -3.74
C VAL A 50 7.10 17.20 -3.55
N THR A 51 7.08 17.88 -2.40
CA THR A 51 8.00 18.96 -2.03
C THR A 51 8.15 19.08 -0.51
N GLU A 52 9.33 19.48 -0.06
CA GLU A 52 9.72 19.54 1.36
C GLU A 52 8.84 20.50 2.18
N ILE A 53 8.41 21.61 1.57
CA ILE A 53 7.53 22.61 2.19
C ILE A 53 6.34 22.83 1.24
N PRO A 54 5.24 22.11 1.40
CA PRO A 54 4.09 22.20 0.51
C PRO A 54 3.36 23.56 0.64
N THR A 55 3.50 24.38 -0.38
CA THR A 55 2.66 25.54 -0.67
C THR A 55 2.11 25.39 -2.09
N PRO A 56 1.03 26.07 -2.47
CA PRO A 56 0.55 26.02 -3.84
C PRO A 56 1.64 26.31 -4.88
N GLU A 57 2.51 27.28 -4.60
CA GLU A 57 3.59 27.70 -5.49
C GLU A 57 4.71 26.65 -5.58
N SER A 58 5.12 26.09 -4.44
CA SER A 58 6.20 25.07 -4.41
C SER A 58 5.75 23.76 -5.03
N VAL A 59 4.48 23.36 -4.80
CA VAL A 59 3.89 22.18 -5.44
C VAL A 59 3.80 22.38 -6.95
N GLU A 60 3.30 23.53 -7.41
CA GLU A 60 3.23 23.84 -8.84
C GLU A 60 4.61 23.79 -9.50
N GLU A 61 5.64 24.34 -8.85
CA GLU A 61 7.02 24.27 -9.36
C GLU A 61 7.56 22.84 -9.38
N ALA A 62 7.30 22.06 -8.35
CA ALA A 62 7.66 20.64 -8.31
C ALA A 62 6.94 19.82 -9.39
N LEU A 63 5.70 20.16 -9.74
CA LEU A 63 4.98 19.53 -10.84
C LEU A 63 5.54 19.91 -12.22
N LYS A 64 6.13 21.12 -12.37
CA LYS A 64 6.80 21.53 -13.63
C LYS A 64 8.09 20.76 -13.87
N THR A 65 8.86 20.47 -12.84
CA THR A 65 10.24 20.00 -12.96
C THR A 65 10.43 18.57 -12.43
N GLY A 66 9.72 18.19 -11.38
CA GLY A 66 9.87 16.93 -10.65
C GLY A 66 9.10 15.75 -11.26
N PRO A 67 9.22 14.56 -10.66
CA PRO A 67 8.62 13.34 -11.18
C PRO A 67 7.09 13.34 -11.15
N TYR A 68 6.45 13.97 -10.18
CA TYR A 68 5.00 13.92 -9.96
C TYR A 68 4.17 14.68 -11.01
N GLY A 69 4.78 15.56 -11.78
CA GLY A 69 4.11 16.22 -12.90
C GLY A 69 4.24 15.50 -14.24
N ARG A 70 4.94 14.36 -14.30
CA ARG A 70 5.05 13.53 -15.51
C ARG A 70 3.70 12.88 -15.81
N CYS A 71 3.39 12.80 -17.09
CA CYS A 71 2.17 12.14 -17.54
C CYS A 71 2.28 10.63 -17.32
N VAL A 72 1.29 10.02 -16.68
CA VAL A 72 1.24 8.56 -16.44
C VAL A 72 1.28 7.73 -17.73
N TYR A 73 0.74 8.26 -18.84
CA TYR A 73 0.77 7.60 -20.14
C TYR A 73 2.12 7.71 -20.86
N HIS A 74 2.98 8.61 -20.44
CA HIS A 74 4.31 8.87 -21.04
C HIS A 74 5.45 8.61 -20.07
N CYS A 75 5.17 8.11 -18.86
CA CYS A 75 6.23 7.73 -17.93
C CYS A 75 6.91 6.42 -18.39
N ASP A 76 8.13 6.25 -17.96
CA ASP A 76 9.00 5.10 -18.24
C ASP A 76 9.04 4.12 -17.07
N ASN A 77 7.99 4.11 -16.25
CA ASN A 77 7.87 3.21 -15.12
C ASN A 77 7.65 1.77 -15.61
N ASP A 78 8.44 0.84 -15.13
CA ASP A 78 8.44 -0.58 -15.48
C ASP A 78 8.03 -1.51 -14.32
N VAL A 79 7.73 -0.93 -13.14
CA VAL A 79 7.20 -1.69 -12.01
C VAL A 79 5.72 -2.01 -12.20
N VAL A 80 5.23 -3.01 -11.49
CA VAL A 80 3.82 -3.40 -11.53
C VAL A 80 2.94 -2.31 -10.92
N ASP A 81 1.84 -1.98 -11.58
CA ASP A 81 0.75 -1.12 -11.11
C ASP A 81 -0.50 -1.94 -10.73
N HIS A 82 -0.56 -3.18 -11.14
CA HIS A 82 -1.54 -4.19 -10.74
C HIS A 82 -0.92 -5.58 -10.81
N GLN A 83 -1.24 -6.45 -9.87
CA GLN A 83 -0.75 -7.83 -9.86
C GLN A 83 -1.66 -8.76 -9.07
N VAL A 84 -1.60 -10.03 -9.40
CA VAL A 84 -2.15 -11.13 -8.61
C VAL A 84 -1.05 -12.14 -8.36
N VAL A 85 -0.88 -12.55 -7.10
CA VAL A 85 0.11 -13.54 -6.69
C VAL A 85 -0.60 -14.63 -5.89
N ASN A 86 -0.38 -15.89 -6.26
CA ASN A 86 -0.84 -17.04 -5.49
C ASN A 86 0.36 -17.73 -4.86
N LEU A 87 0.25 -18.04 -3.57
CA LEU A 87 1.28 -18.71 -2.81
C LEU A 87 0.74 -20.02 -2.23
N ASN A 88 1.56 -21.07 -2.32
CA ASN A 88 1.36 -22.31 -1.59
C ASN A 88 2.36 -22.36 -0.44
N MET A 89 1.88 -22.50 0.79
CA MET A 89 2.71 -22.55 1.97
C MET A 89 3.14 -23.99 2.28
N THR A 90 4.22 -24.15 2.99
CA THR A 90 4.77 -25.48 3.35
C THR A 90 3.87 -26.27 4.30
N ASP A 91 2.98 -25.61 5.03
CA ASP A 91 1.97 -26.23 5.89
C ASP A 91 0.69 -26.66 5.13
N GLY A 92 0.63 -26.41 3.81
CA GLY A 92 -0.51 -26.72 2.95
C GLY A 92 -1.55 -25.61 2.88
N SER A 93 -1.39 -24.50 3.59
CA SER A 93 -2.25 -23.33 3.41
C SER A 93 -1.95 -22.60 2.09
N THR A 94 -2.91 -21.80 1.64
CA THR A 94 -2.77 -21.02 0.41
C THR A 94 -3.09 -19.56 0.66
N MET A 95 -2.45 -18.67 -0.08
CA MET A 95 -2.75 -17.24 -0.07
C MET A 95 -2.92 -16.74 -1.51
N SER A 96 -3.92 -15.88 -1.72
CA SER A 96 -4.06 -15.09 -2.93
C SER A 96 -3.92 -13.62 -2.57
N PHE A 97 -2.98 -12.94 -3.21
CA PHE A 97 -2.73 -11.53 -3.03
C PHE A 97 -3.09 -10.78 -4.31
N SER A 98 -3.84 -9.70 -4.18
CA SER A 98 -4.17 -8.81 -5.30
C SER A 98 -3.80 -7.38 -4.92
N MET A 99 -3.06 -6.71 -5.78
CA MET A 99 -2.73 -5.29 -5.65
C MET A 99 -3.19 -4.55 -6.90
N ASN A 100 -3.75 -3.37 -6.71
CA ASN A 100 -4.08 -2.45 -7.79
C ASN A 100 -3.73 -1.03 -7.35
N GLY A 101 -2.87 -0.35 -8.11
CA GLY A 101 -2.47 1.03 -7.86
C GLY A 101 -3.51 2.08 -8.26
N HIS A 102 -4.61 1.67 -8.91
CA HIS A 102 -5.66 2.57 -9.42
C HIS A 102 -6.99 2.33 -8.68
N THR A 103 -7.02 2.66 -7.40
CA THR A 103 -8.21 2.52 -6.54
C THR A 103 -8.67 3.88 -6.00
N ALA A 104 -9.95 3.99 -5.71
CA ALA A 104 -10.52 5.20 -5.10
C ALA A 104 -10.13 5.32 -3.63
N ASP A 105 -9.93 4.20 -2.96
CA ASP A 105 -9.44 4.09 -1.61
C ASP A 105 -8.13 3.27 -1.62
N PHE A 106 -7.24 3.54 -0.68
CA PHE A 106 -5.98 2.82 -0.51
C PHE A 106 -6.03 1.79 0.63
N ALA A 107 -7.22 1.47 1.12
CA ALA A 107 -7.45 0.46 2.14
C ALA A 107 -6.89 -0.91 1.74
N ARG A 108 -6.51 -1.66 2.74
CA ARG A 108 -6.12 -3.06 2.62
C ARG A 108 -7.25 -3.93 3.16
N HIS A 109 -7.67 -4.90 2.36
CA HIS A 109 -8.68 -5.87 2.75
C HIS A 109 -8.03 -7.24 2.84
N ALA A 110 -8.25 -7.95 3.95
CA ALA A 110 -7.76 -9.31 4.11
C ALA A 110 -8.87 -10.22 4.63
N GLN A 111 -8.95 -11.43 4.08
CA GLN A 111 -9.82 -12.49 4.57
C GLN A 111 -8.98 -13.70 4.96
N PHE A 112 -9.18 -14.20 6.16
CA PHE A 112 -8.55 -15.41 6.66
C PHE A 112 -9.61 -16.48 6.87
N CYS A 113 -9.51 -17.58 6.13
CA CYS A 113 -10.41 -18.71 6.24
C CYS A 113 -9.70 -19.85 6.97
N GLY A 114 -10.14 -20.14 8.18
CA GLY A 114 -9.59 -21.20 9.03
C GLY A 114 -10.59 -22.33 9.28
N THR A 115 -10.14 -23.38 9.94
CA THR A 115 -10.97 -24.55 10.27
C THR A 115 -11.99 -24.30 11.39
N LYS A 116 -11.85 -23.20 12.14
CA LYS A 116 -12.73 -22.84 13.27
C LYS A 116 -13.59 -21.62 13.00
N GLY A 117 -13.31 -20.87 11.94
CA GLY A 117 -13.99 -19.64 11.61
C GLY A 117 -13.31 -18.90 10.49
N GLU A 118 -13.78 -17.68 10.26
CA GLU A 118 -13.19 -16.74 9.32
C GLU A 118 -12.97 -15.38 9.99
N MET A 119 -12.02 -14.61 9.45
CA MET A 119 -11.76 -13.25 9.88
C MET A 119 -11.65 -12.36 8.65
N ASN A 120 -12.34 -11.23 8.65
CA ASN A 120 -12.26 -10.18 7.67
C ASN A 120 -11.63 -8.94 8.31
N VAL A 121 -10.71 -8.32 7.60
CA VAL A 121 -9.98 -7.13 8.09
C VAL A 121 -10.01 -6.07 7.02
N THR A 122 -10.34 -4.85 7.42
CA THR A 122 -10.13 -3.63 6.62
C THR A 122 -9.22 -2.70 7.41
N MET A 123 -8.18 -2.16 6.78
CA MET A 123 -7.23 -1.27 7.42
C MET A 123 -6.67 -0.23 6.45
N GLY A 124 -6.43 0.97 6.96
CA GLY A 124 -5.83 2.06 6.22
C GLY A 124 -6.79 2.74 5.26
N SER A 125 -8.08 2.71 5.55
CA SER A 125 -9.09 3.49 4.84
C SER A 125 -8.84 4.98 4.98
N TRP A 126 -9.40 5.78 4.08
CA TRP A 126 -9.40 7.23 4.24
C TRP A 126 -10.11 7.67 5.52
N ASP A 127 -11.18 6.98 5.86
CA ASP A 127 -11.91 7.19 7.10
C ASP A 127 -11.63 6.00 8.03
N VAL A 128 -11.01 6.26 9.17
CA VAL A 128 -10.63 5.21 10.13
C VAL A 128 -11.86 4.50 10.71
N GLU A 129 -13.02 5.13 10.66
CA GLU A 129 -14.27 4.50 11.10
C GLU A 129 -14.68 3.32 10.20
N ASP A 130 -14.14 3.26 8.98
CA ASP A 130 -14.33 2.14 8.06
C ASP A 130 -13.35 0.98 8.29
N ASP A 131 -12.35 1.16 9.15
CA ASP A 131 -11.38 0.13 9.49
C ASP A 131 -11.90 -0.76 10.62
N PHE A 132 -11.82 -2.08 10.43
CA PHE A 132 -12.33 -3.05 11.39
C PHE A 132 -11.68 -4.43 11.30
N ILE A 133 -11.84 -5.20 12.36
CA ILE A 133 -11.62 -6.65 12.38
C ILE A 133 -12.96 -7.33 12.68
N GLU A 134 -13.44 -8.17 11.78
CA GLU A 134 -14.62 -8.99 11.98
C GLU A 134 -14.23 -10.47 12.07
N THR A 135 -14.63 -11.14 13.13
CA THR A 135 -14.35 -12.56 13.34
C THR A 135 -15.67 -13.34 13.46
N THR A 136 -15.83 -14.38 12.67
CA THR A 136 -16.98 -15.27 12.73
C THR A 136 -16.56 -16.70 13.07
N LEU A 137 -16.95 -17.21 14.21
CA LEU A 137 -16.67 -18.59 14.64
C LEU A 137 -17.76 -19.54 14.14
N PHE A 138 -17.34 -20.67 13.61
CA PHE A 138 -18.24 -21.75 13.20
C PHE A 138 -18.76 -22.51 14.42
N GLY A 139 -19.95 -23.10 14.31
CA GLY A 139 -20.59 -23.91 15.37
C GLY A 139 -22.08 -24.10 15.10
N ALA A 140 -22.81 -24.62 16.09
CA ALA A 140 -24.25 -24.81 16.01
C ALA A 140 -25.01 -23.48 15.80
N LYS A 141 -24.40 -22.37 16.24
CA LYS A 141 -24.79 -20.99 15.89
C LYS A 141 -23.51 -20.25 15.54
N LEU A 142 -23.53 -19.50 14.44
CA LEU A 142 -22.43 -18.58 14.11
C LEU A 142 -22.34 -17.51 15.21
N LYS A 143 -21.11 -17.22 15.62
CA LYS A 143 -20.81 -16.14 16.55
C LYS A 143 -19.89 -15.15 15.85
N THR A 144 -20.45 -13.98 15.56
CA THR A 144 -19.71 -12.86 14.93
C THR A 144 -19.38 -11.81 15.98
N GLU A 145 -18.15 -11.33 15.93
CA GLU A 145 -17.63 -10.22 16.73
C GLU A 145 -16.98 -9.21 15.79
N LEU A 146 -17.36 -7.97 15.91
CA LEU A 146 -16.78 -6.84 15.15
C LEU A 146 -16.02 -5.94 16.12
N ILE A 147 -14.77 -5.63 15.78
CA ILE A 147 -13.91 -4.73 16.54
C ILE A 147 -13.55 -3.58 15.58
N PRO A 148 -14.12 -2.37 15.77
CA PRO A 148 -13.68 -1.19 15.05
C PRO A 148 -12.22 -0.85 15.37
N ALA A 149 -11.49 -0.31 14.40
CA ALA A 149 -10.09 0.08 14.64
C ALA A 149 -9.97 1.15 15.73
N SER A 150 -10.97 2.02 15.87
CA SER A 150 -11.05 3.03 16.93
C SER A 150 -11.04 2.47 18.36
N GLU A 151 -11.35 1.19 18.56
CA GLU A 151 -11.23 0.52 19.85
C GLU A 151 -9.84 -0.07 20.10
N LEU A 152 -8.98 -0.13 19.08
CA LEU A 152 -7.64 -0.74 19.18
C LEU A 152 -6.55 0.27 19.52
N SER A 153 -6.74 1.54 19.18
CA SER A 153 -5.76 2.62 19.44
C SER A 153 -6.46 3.97 19.52
N ASP A 154 -5.95 4.85 20.38
CA ASP A 154 -6.34 6.26 20.43
C ASP A 154 -5.47 7.13 19.50
N ASP A 155 -4.35 6.62 19.00
CA ASP A 155 -3.42 7.30 18.10
C ASP A 155 -3.34 6.59 16.77
N PHE A 156 -3.88 7.23 15.76
CA PHE A 156 -3.87 6.76 14.35
C PHE A 156 -2.82 7.46 13.50
N SER A 157 -1.88 8.20 14.11
CA SER A 157 -0.73 8.74 13.41
C SER A 157 0.17 7.62 12.89
N GLY A 158 0.81 7.81 11.76
CA GLY A 158 1.71 6.84 11.13
C GLY A 158 1.10 5.43 11.01
N HIS A 159 0.65 5.06 9.80
CA HIS A 159 0.10 3.73 9.48
C HIS A 159 -0.97 3.24 10.49
N GLY A 160 -1.90 4.13 10.90
CA GLY A 160 -2.95 3.80 11.84
C GLY A 160 -2.45 3.52 13.28
N GLY A 161 -1.41 4.22 13.72
CA GLY A 161 -0.79 4.03 15.04
C GLY A 161 0.26 2.93 15.10
N GLY A 162 0.41 2.12 14.04
CA GLY A 162 1.32 0.98 14.02
C GLY A 162 2.79 1.35 14.20
N ASP A 163 3.22 2.51 13.70
CA ASP A 163 4.61 2.97 13.80
C ASP A 163 5.02 3.20 15.26
N ILE A 164 4.15 3.81 16.06
CA ILE A 164 4.42 4.07 17.48
C ILE A 164 4.47 2.77 18.26
N VAL A 165 3.47 1.90 18.09
CA VAL A 165 3.40 0.60 18.77
C VAL A 165 4.63 -0.25 18.44
N MET A 166 5.08 -0.26 17.19
CA MET A 166 6.28 -0.99 16.78
C MET A 166 7.54 -0.47 17.50
N VAL A 167 7.70 0.84 17.63
CA VAL A 167 8.85 1.45 18.31
C VAL A 167 8.79 1.18 19.81
N GLU A 168 7.61 1.30 20.43
CA GLU A 168 7.42 1.02 21.86
C GLU A 168 7.74 -0.46 22.17
N GLU A 169 7.23 -1.40 21.40
CA GLU A 169 7.54 -2.83 21.55
C GLU A 169 9.04 -3.11 21.40
N PHE A 170 9.69 -2.49 20.41
CA PHE A 170 11.14 -2.63 20.23
C PHE A 170 11.93 -2.13 21.46
N VAL A 171 11.58 -0.96 21.99
CA VAL A 171 12.21 -0.39 23.18
C VAL A 171 11.97 -1.27 24.41
N ASP A 172 10.74 -1.76 24.62
CA ASP A 172 10.40 -2.62 25.75
C ASP A 172 11.18 -3.93 25.74
N ILE A 173 11.41 -4.53 24.57
CA ILE A 173 12.26 -5.72 24.45
C ILE A 173 13.70 -5.40 24.81
N LEU A 174 14.25 -4.30 24.29
CA LEU A 174 15.63 -3.90 24.61
C LEU A 174 15.85 -3.63 26.08
N LEU A 175 14.82 -3.12 26.79
CA LEU A 175 14.85 -2.87 28.23
C LEU A 175 14.57 -4.12 29.05
N GLY A 176 14.18 -5.23 28.44
CA GLY A 176 13.79 -6.46 29.13
C GLY A 176 12.43 -6.39 29.84
N ASN A 177 11.59 -5.42 29.48
CA ASN A 177 10.23 -5.25 30.01
C ASN A 177 9.23 -6.20 29.34
N ARG A 178 9.57 -6.74 28.17
CA ARG A 178 8.71 -7.60 27.36
C ARG A 178 9.52 -8.71 26.72
N GLU A 179 8.95 -9.91 26.66
CA GLU A 179 9.51 -11.02 25.86
C GLU A 179 9.13 -10.88 24.39
N GLU A 180 9.95 -11.43 23.51
CA GLU A 180 9.62 -11.53 22.09
C GLU A 180 8.30 -12.29 21.90
N SER A 181 7.44 -11.76 21.04
CA SER A 181 6.16 -12.37 20.69
C SER A 181 6.09 -12.70 19.20
N PRO A 182 5.16 -13.56 18.77
CA PRO A 182 4.96 -13.83 17.34
C PRO A 182 4.59 -12.60 16.50
N SER A 183 4.09 -11.53 17.15
CA SER A 183 3.77 -10.25 16.49
C SER A 183 5.02 -9.43 16.15
N ILE A 184 6.17 -9.75 16.77
CA ILE A 184 7.42 -9.06 16.51
C ILE A 184 8.11 -9.70 15.31
N THR A 185 8.42 -8.87 14.35
CA THR A 185 9.08 -9.31 13.12
C THR A 185 10.59 -9.23 13.30
N SER A 186 11.27 -10.37 13.50
CA SER A 186 12.72 -10.42 13.45
C SER A 186 13.24 -10.13 12.03
N LEU A 187 14.53 -9.82 11.91
CA LEU A 187 15.14 -9.57 10.61
C LEU A 187 14.95 -10.76 9.66
N GLU A 188 15.10 -11.98 10.16
CA GLU A 188 14.92 -13.21 9.38
C GLU A 188 13.50 -13.33 8.82
N LYS A 189 12.48 -13.04 9.65
CA LYS A 189 11.08 -13.04 9.20
C LYS A 189 10.79 -11.92 8.21
N SER A 190 11.38 -10.74 8.41
CA SER A 190 11.23 -9.62 7.48
C SER A 190 11.81 -9.93 6.11
N VAL A 191 12.98 -10.57 6.05
CA VAL A 191 13.63 -10.98 4.80
C VAL A 191 12.76 -11.96 4.00
N GLU A 192 12.03 -12.86 4.66
CA GLU A 192 11.13 -13.81 3.99
C GLU A 192 10.06 -13.10 3.13
N SER A 193 9.48 -11.99 3.61
CA SER A 193 8.52 -11.21 2.82
C SER A 193 9.14 -10.59 1.57
N HIS A 194 10.42 -10.22 1.63
CA HIS A 194 11.15 -9.72 0.46
C HIS A 194 11.42 -10.83 -0.56
N TYR A 195 11.74 -12.05 -0.12
CA TYR A 195 11.86 -13.19 -1.03
C TYR A 195 10.55 -13.49 -1.75
N CYS A 196 9.41 -13.36 -1.07
CA CYS A 196 8.11 -13.51 -1.72
C CYS A 196 7.90 -12.45 -2.83
N ALA A 197 8.27 -11.19 -2.59
CA ALA A 197 8.17 -10.13 -3.58
C ALA A 197 9.12 -10.37 -4.77
N LEU A 198 10.35 -10.77 -4.53
CA LEU A 198 11.32 -11.12 -5.57
C LEU A 198 10.85 -12.33 -6.39
N ALA A 199 10.29 -13.35 -5.76
CA ALA A 199 9.74 -14.52 -6.45
C ALA A 199 8.53 -14.15 -7.31
N ALA A 200 7.67 -13.25 -6.85
CA ALA A 200 6.54 -12.76 -7.61
C ALA A 200 6.99 -12.01 -8.88
N GLU A 201 8.03 -11.18 -8.78
CA GLU A 201 8.61 -10.49 -9.93
C GLU A 201 9.28 -11.47 -10.91
N GLU A 202 10.04 -12.43 -10.40
CA GLU A 202 10.64 -13.48 -11.23
C GLU A 202 9.55 -14.29 -11.96
N SER A 203 8.45 -14.65 -11.27
CA SER A 203 7.30 -15.31 -11.88
C SER A 203 6.68 -14.46 -13.00
N ARG A 204 6.48 -13.17 -12.76
CA ARG A 204 5.96 -12.22 -13.75
C ARG A 204 6.82 -12.17 -15.01
N LEU A 205 8.13 -12.05 -14.85
CA LEU A 205 9.10 -12.00 -15.95
C LEU A 205 9.15 -13.29 -16.78
N HIS A 206 8.71 -14.40 -16.18
CA HIS A 206 8.66 -15.72 -16.82
C HIS A 206 7.23 -16.20 -17.14
N GLY A 207 6.30 -15.28 -17.36
CA GLY A 207 4.95 -15.57 -17.82
C GLY A 207 4.06 -16.29 -16.81
N GLY A 208 4.29 -16.08 -15.51
CA GLY A 208 3.54 -16.71 -14.43
C GLY A 208 4.08 -18.09 -14.04
N ALA A 209 5.35 -18.37 -14.28
CA ALA A 209 5.98 -19.63 -13.87
C ALA A 209 5.96 -19.78 -12.34
N VAL A 210 5.83 -21.02 -11.87
CA VAL A 210 6.00 -21.34 -10.44
C VAL A 210 7.45 -21.13 -10.05
N ILE A 211 7.67 -20.38 -8.98
CA ILE A 211 9.00 -20.08 -8.42
C ILE A 211 9.08 -20.64 -7.00
N GLU A 212 10.05 -21.47 -6.73
CA GLU A 212 10.35 -21.96 -5.38
C GLU A 212 11.15 -20.91 -4.62
N LEU A 213 10.72 -20.56 -3.39
CA LEU A 213 11.43 -19.55 -2.59
C LEU A 213 12.86 -19.95 -2.25
N ASP A 214 13.15 -21.23 -2.15
CA ASP A 214 14.51 -21.72 -1.91
C ASP A 214 15.48 -21.35 -3.04
N ASP A 215 15.01 -21.29 -4.28
CA ASP A 215 15.83 -20.85 -5.41
C ASP A 215 16.20 -19.37 -5.30
N ILE A 216 15.27 -18.54 -4.80
CA ILE A 216 15.52 -17.11 -4.56
C ILE A 216 16.48 -16.91 -3.39
N ARG A 217 16.31 -17.64 -2.28
CA ARG A 217 17.22 -17.59 -1.12
C ARG A 217 18.67 -17.92 -1.49
N GLN A 218 18.87 -18.94 -2.34
CA GLN A 218 20.20 -19.33 -2.81
C GLN A 218 20.84 -18.26 -3.69
N LYS A 219 20.09 -17.60 -4.57
CA LYS A 219 20.59 -16.48 -5.39
C LYS A 219 21.04 -15.29 -4.55
N GLY A 220 20.36 -14.99 -3.44
CA GLY A 220 20.70 -13.90 -2.52
C GLY A 220 21.88 -14.18 -1.59
N SER A 221 22.37 -15.42 -1.54
CA SER A 221 23.48 -15.84 -0.69
C SER A 221 24.83 -15.85 -1.41
N MET A 222 24.87 -15.51 -2.68
CA MET A 222 26.09 -15.37 -3.51
C MET A 222 26.48 -13.91 -3.66
#